data_7307485b8b5ebdce25fd0a6f12eafab1
#
_entry.id   7307485b8b5ebdce25fd0a6f12eafab1
#
_cell.length_a   1.000
_cell.length_b   1.000
_cell.length_c   1.000
_cell.angle_alpha   90.00
_cell.angle_beta   90.00
_cell.angle_gamma   90.00
#
_symmetry.space_group_name_H-M   'P 1'
#
loop_
_entity.id
_entity.type
_entity.pdbx_description
1 polymer ?
#
loop_
_entity_poly.entity_id
_entity_poly.type
_entity_poly.pdbx_seq_one_letter_code
_entity_poly.pdbx_strand_id
1 'polypeptide(L)'
;MYEFDWSSIVPSLPYLLDGLVITLKITVTAVVIGILWGTMLAVMRLSSFAPVAWFAKAYVNVFRSIPLVMVLLWFYLIVPGFLQNVLGLSPKNDIRLISAMVAFSMFEAAYYSEIIRAGLQSISRGQSSAALALGMTHWQSMKLIILPQAFRAMVPLLLTQGIVLFQDTSLVYVLSLADFFRTASTIGERDGTQVEMILFAGFVYFVISLSASLLVSYLKRRTA
;
A
#
# COMPACT_ATOMS: atom_id res chain seq x y z
N MET A 1 -27.38 -8.48 -30.55
CA MET A 1 -25.93 -8.56 -30.37
C MET A 1 -25.55 -7.31 -29.57
N TYR A 2 -24.76 -7.39 -28.51
CA TYR A 2 -24.34 -6.22 -27.75
C TYR A 2 -23.39 -5.40 -28.62
N GLU A 3 -23.69 -4.13 -28.83
CA GLU A 3 -22.83 -3.21 -29.56
C GLU A 3 -22.05 -2.37 -28.56
N PHE A 4 -20.71 -2.46 -28.62
CA PHE A 4 -19.85 -1.69 -27.74
C PHE A 4 -19.84 -0.21 -28.13
N ASP A 5 -20.10 0.65 -27.17
CA ASP A 5 -20.02 2.11 -27.33
C ASP A 5 -18.91 2.71 -26.43
N TRP A 6 -17.82 3.14 -27.06
CA TRP A 6 -16.67 3.76 -26.42
C TRP A 6 -16.71 5.29 -26.42
N SER A 7 -17.80 5.89 -26.88
CA SER A 7 -17.93 7.35 -27.05
C SER A 7 -17.82 8.14 -25.76
N SER A 8 -18.18 7.55 -24.61
CA SER A 8 -18.12 8.18 -23.28
C SER A 8 -16.70 8.42 -22.77
N ILE A 9 -15.67 7.72 -23.30
CA ILE A 9 -14.31 7.80 -22.76
C ILE A 9 -13.69 9.17 -22.96
N VAL A 10 -13.66 9.64 -24.23
CA VAL A 10 -12.94 10.88 -24.59
C VAL A 10 -13.52 12.11 -23.89
N PRO A 11 -14.86 12.33 -23.89
CA PRO A 11 -15.45 13.47 -23.19
C PRO A 11 -15.26 13.42 -21.66
N SER A 12 -15.07 12.21 -21.10
CA SER A 12 -14.95 12.01 -19.66
C SER A 12 -13.50 11.97 -19.14
N LEU A 13 -12.51 12.09 -20.03
CA LEU A 13 -11.09 12.06 -19.65
C LEU A 13 -10.71 13.00 -18.50
N PRO A 14 -11.17 14.27 -18.44
CA PRO A 14 -10.84 15.14 -17.31
C PRO A 14 -11.28 14.56 -15.97
N TYR A 15 -12.51 14.04 -15.87
CA TYR A 15 -13.03 13.43 -14.64
C TYR A 15 -12.30 12.14 -14.26
N LEU A 16 -11.96 11.33 -15.27
CA LEU A 16 -11.17 10.11 -15.09
C LEU A 16 -9.77 10.42 -14.57
N LEU A 17 -9.13 11.47 -15.08
CA LEU A 17 -7.83 11.92 -14.58
C LEU A 17 -7.91 12.44 -13.14
N ASP A 18 -8.94 13.19 -12.79
CA ASP A 18 -9.18 13.61 -11.40
C ASP A 18 -9.34 12.41 -10.46
N GLY A 19 -10.10 11.40 -10.87
CA GLY A 19 -10.23 10.14 -10.16
C GLY A 19 -8.88 9.41 -10.01
N LEU A 20 -8.06 9.38 -11.05
CA LEU A 20 -6.73 8.79 -11.02
C LEU A 20 -5.80 9.53 -10.03
N VAL A 21 -5.90 10.85 -9.95
CA VAL A 21 -5.16 11.65 -8.96
C VAL A 21 -5.53 11.23 -7.53
N ILE A 22 -6.81 10.97 -7.25
CA ILE A 22 -7.26 10.47 -5.93
C ILE A 22 -6.67 9.08 -5.65
N THR A 23 -6.75 8.16 -6.62
CA THR A 23 -6.13 6.83 -6.55
C THR A 23 -4.64 6.94 -6.22
N LEU A 24 -3.89 7.78 -6.93
CA LEU A 24 -2.46 7.98 -6.70
C LEU A 24 -2.16 8.64 -5.34
N LYS A 25 -2.98 9.59 -4.89
CA LYS A 25 -2.84 10.18 -3.54
C LYS A 25 -2.95 9.12 -2.45
N ILE A 26 -3.94 8.24 -2.54
CA ILE A 26 -4.11 7.13 -1.58
C ILE A 26 -2.90 6.20 -1.64
N THR A 27 -2.51 5.76 -2.85
CA THR A 27 -1.39 4.85 -3.06
C THR A 27 -0.09 5.41 -2.47
N VAL A 28 0.30 6.62 -2.85
CA VAL A 28 1.56 7.23 -2.39
C VAL A 28 1.56 7.44 -0.88
N THR A 29 0.46 7.94 -0.32
CA THR A 29 0.33 8.15 1.13
C THR A 29 0.45 6.83 1.88
N ALA A 30 -0.26 5.80 1.44
CA ALA A 30 -0.24 4.49 2.09
C ALA A 30 1.12 3.78 1.93
N VAL A 31 1.80 3.92 0.80
CA VAL A 31 3.18 3.41 0.62
C VAL A 31 4.13 4.08 1.61
N VAL A 32 4.14 5.42 1.66
CA VAL A 32 5.08 6.17 2.50
C VAL A 32 4.83 5.88 3.99
N ILE A 33 3.60 6.08 4.45
CA ILE A 33 3.26 5.86 5.86
C ILE A 33 3.35 4.37 6.21
N GLY A 34 2.91 3.49 5.30
CA GLY A 34 2.98 2.04 5.47
C GLY A 34 4.42 1.54 5.62
N ILE A 35 5.37 2.02 4.83
CA ILE A 35 6.80 1.68 4.97
C ILE A 35 7.35 2.21 6.29
N LEU A 36 7.07 3.46 6.65
CA LEU A 36 7.56 4.05 7.90
C LEU A 36 7.03 3.31 9.12
N TRP A 37 5.71 3.13 9.21
CA TRP A 37 5.07 2.41 10.31
C TRP A 37 5.41 0.92 10.30
N GLY A 38 5.45 0.29 9.12
CA GLY A 38 5.86 -1.10 8.94
C GLY A 38 7.29 -1.36 9.37
N THR A 39 8.22 -0.43 9.10
CA THR A 39 9.60 -0.49 9.59
C THR A 39 9.64 -0.45 11.12
N MET A 40 8.90 0.46 11.73
CA MET A 40 8.80 0.56 13.18
C MET A 40 8.24 -0.74 13.79
N LEU A 41 7.17 -1.29 13.22
CA LEU A 41 6.61 -2.57 13.64
C LEU A 41 7.61 -3.72 13.49
N ALA A 42 8.38 -3.77 12.39
CA ALA A 42 9.40 -4.78 12.18
C ALA A 42 10.51 -4.70 13.25
N VAL A 43 10.97 -3.50 13.57
CA VAL A 43 11.96 -3.27 14.64
C VAL A 43 11.39 -3.65 16.02
N MET A 44 10.15 -3.26 16.33
CA MET A 44 9.47 -3.62 17.57
C MET A 44 9.37 -5.15 17.76
N ARG A 45 9.14 -5.91 16.68
CA ARG A 45 9.08 -7.39 16.71
C ARG A 45 10.42 -8.04 17.01
N LEU A 46 11.53 -7.35 16.78
CA LEU A 46 12.88 -7.82 17.11
C LEU A 46 13.33 -7.38 18.52
N SER A 47 12.50 -6.63 19.22
CA SER A 47 12.79 -6.16 20.59
C SER A 47 12.87 -7.31 21.58
N SER A 48 13.84 -7.23 22.50
CA SER A 48 13.93 -8.14 23.67
C SER A 48 12.85 -7.88 24.73
N PHE A 49 12.20 -6.69 24.68
CA PHE A 49 11.10 -6.35 25.60
C PHE A 49 9.80 -6.97 25.11
N ALA A 50 9.40 -8.05 25.75
CA ALA A 50 8.28 -8.91 25.34
C ALA A 50 6.95 -8.16 25.06
N PRO A 51 6.49 -7.18 25.86
CA PRO A 51 5.25 -6.46 25.58
C PRO A 51 5.26 -5.72 24.24
N VAL A 52 6.39 -5.08 23.89
CA VAL A 52 6.55 -4.35 22.63
C VAL A 52 6.54 -5.31 21.43
N ALA A 53 7.28 -6.41 21.53
CA ALA A 53 7.32 -7.44 20.49
C ALA A 53 5.95 -8.11 20.32
N TRP A 54 5.23 -8.37 21.42
CA TRP A 54 3.89 -8.94 21.39
C TRP A 54 2.87 -7.99 20.73
N PHE A 55 2.88 -6.71 21.10
CA PHE A 55 2.01 -5.70 20.48
C PHE A 55 2.19 -5.65 18.95
N ALA A 56 3.44 -5.53 18.48
CA ALA A 56 3.72 -5.45 17.05
C ALA A 56 3.33 -6.76 16.32
N LYS A 57 3.54 -7.93 16.94
CA LYS A 57 3.10 -9.22 16.42
C LYS A 57 1.58 -9.31 16.34
N ALA A 58 0.87 -8.88 17.38
CA ALA A 58 -0.58 -8.88 17.43
C ALA A 58 -1.15 -7.95 16.34
N TYR A 59 -0.63 -6.72 16.22
CA TYR A 59 -1.00 -5.78 15.18
C TYR A 59 -0.91 -6.40 13.78
N VAL A 60 0.26 -6.93 13.44
CA VAL A 60 0.50 -7.51 12.11
C VAL A 60 -0.43 -8.70 11.85
N ASN A 61 -0.62 -9.57 12.84
CA ASN A 61 -1.51 -10.73 12.69
C ASN A 61 -2.97 -10.31 12.50
N VAL A 62 -3.46 -9.34 13.28
CA VAL A 62 -4.84 -8.83 13.17
C VAL A 62 -5.10 -8.25 11.79
N PHE A 63 -4.28 -7.27 11.35
CA PHE A 63 -4.52 -6.63 10.06
C PHE A 63 -4.40 -7.59 8.87
N ARG A 64 -3.53 -8.58 8.92
CA ARG A 64 -3.39 -9.58 7.85
C ARG A 64 -4.45 -10.69 7.88
N SER A 65 -5.21 -10.79 8.96
CA SER A 65 -6.29 -11.78 9.10
C SER A 65 -7.67 -11.22 8.74
N ILE A 66 -7.77 -9.92 8.48
CA ILE A 66 -9.02 -9.24 8.17
C ILE A 66 -9.02 -8.82 6.70
N PRO A 67 -10.13 -9.02 5.94
CA PRO A 67 -10.23 -8.50 4.57
C PRO A 67 -10.09 -6.97 4.53
N LEU A 68 -9.33 -6.45 3.57
CA LEU A 68 -9.11 -5.01 3.41
C LEU A 68 -10.41 -4.20 3.34
N VAL A 69 -11.42 -4.72 2.63
CA VAL A 69 -12.74 -4.06 2.53
C VAL A 69 -13.37 -3.82 3.91
N MET A 70 -13.23 -4.78 4.84
CA MET A 70 -13.74 -4.63 6.21
C MET A 70 -12.98 -3.54 6.97
N VAL A 71 -11.66 -3.49 6.80
CA VAL A 71 -10.83 -2.44 7.39
C VAL A 71 -11.25 -1.07 6.85
N LEU A 72 -11.46 -0.92 5.54
CA LEU A 72 -11.94 0.32 4.92
C LEU A 72 -13.28 0.78 5.52
N LEU A 73 -14.25 -0.13 5.63
CA LEU A 73 -15.56 0.19 6.19
C LEU A 73 -15.48 0.56 7.68
N TRP A 74 -14.69 -0.14 8.48
CA TRP A 74 -14.52 0.18 9.90
C TRP A 74 -13.87 1.54 10.09
N PHE A 75 -12.83 1.84 9.33
CA PHE A 75 -12.17 3.15 9.41
C PHE A 75 -13.06 4.27 8.91
N TYR A 76 -13.87 4.03 7.90
CA TYR A 76 -14.86 4.99 7.44
C TYR A 76 -15.90 5.34 8.52
N LEU A 77 -16.26 4.39 9.37
CA LEU A 77 -17.20 4.61 10.48
C LEU A 77 -16.54 5.25 11.70
N ILE A 78 -15.29 4.89 12.00
CA ILE A 78 -14.61 5.27 13.25
C ILE A 78 -13.82 6.58 13.09
N VAL A 79 -13.07 6.74 11.99
CA VAL A 79 -12.15 7.86 11.80
C VAL A 79 -12.86 9.22 11.79
N PRO A 80 -14.03 9.41 11.17
CA PRO A 80 -14.72 10.69 11.22
C PRO A 80 -15.05 11.17 12.64
N GLY A 81 -15.59 10.27 13.46
CA GLY A 81 -15.91 10.58 14.86
C GLY A 81 -14.65 10.94 15.66
N PHE A 82 -13.55 10.23 15.46
CA PHE A 82 -12.28 10.52 16.11
C PHE A 82 -11.72 11.89 15.68
N LEU A 83 -11.69 12.18 14.38
CA LEU A 83 -11.16 13.44 13.85
C LEU A 83 -11.98 14.65 14.32
N GLN A 84 -13.29 14.52 14.38
CA GLN A 84 -14.19 15.60 14.84
C GLN A 84 -14.09 15.81 16.36
N ASN A 85 -14.18 14.75 17.13
CA ASN A 85 -14.30 14.83 18.59
C ASN A 85 -12.95 15.04 19.30
N VAL A 86 -11.84 14.52 18.73
CA VAL A 86 -10.53 14.56 19.36
C VAL A 86 -9.66 15.68 18.78
N LEU A 87 -9.69 15.87 17.44
CA LEU A 87 -8.86 16.86 16.77
C LEU A 87 -9.60 18.15 16.41
N GLY A 88 -10.90 18.26 16.68
CA GLY A 88 -11.71 19.43 16.40
C GLY A 88 -11.78 19.81 14.91
N LEU A 89 -11.54 18.84 14.00
CA LEU A 89 -11.56 19.10 12.56
C LEU A 89 -12.99 19.34 12.07
N SER A 90 -13.14 20.38 11.23
CA SER A 90 -14.44 20.72 10.67
C SER A 90 -14.99 19.61 9.78
N PRO A 91 -16.31 19.32 9.81
CA PRO A 91 -16.99 18.38 8.91
C PRO A 91 -16.87 18.73 7.41
N LYS A 92 -16.35 19.92 7.07
CA LYS A 92 -16.23 20.39 5.67
C LYS A 92 -15.11 19.69 4.87
N ASN A 93 -14.17 19.01 5.53
CA ASN A 93 -13.14 18.25 4.82
C ASN A 93 -13.70 16.92 4.31
N ASP A 94 -13.24 16.45 3.16
CA ASP A 94 -13.63 15.13 2.65
C ASP A 94 -13.01 14.04 3.53
N ILE A 95 -13.72 13.72 4.60
CA ILE A 95 -13.31 12.75 5.62
C ILE A 95 -13.15 11.34 5.01
N ARG A 96 -13.83 11.05 3.90
CA ARG A 96 -13.72 9.76 3.20
C ARG A 96 -12.31 9.52 2.69
N LEU A 97 -11.69 10.53 2.07
CA LEU A 97 -10.32 10.44 1.57
C LEU A 97 -9.34 10.20 2.71
N ILE A 98 -9.45 10.95 3.80
CA ILE A 98 -8.59 10.79 4.99
C ILE A 98 -8.78 9.40 5.61
N SER A 99 -10.02 8.94 5.75
CA SER A 99 -10.34 7.60 6.28
C SER A 99 -9.72 6.50 5.41
N ALA A 100 -9.83 6.61 4.08
CA ALA A 100 -9.20 5.68 3.15
C ALA A 100 -7.67 5.68 3.29
N MET A 101 -7.04 6.87 3.31
CA MET A 101 -5.58 7.00 3.47
C MET A 101 -5.09 6.37 4.78
N VAL A 102 -5.79 6.60 5.90
CA VAL A 102 -5.44 6.02 7.21
C VAL A 102 -5.62 4.50 7.17
N ALA A 103 -6.76 4.01 6.67
CA ALA A 103 -7.05 2.57 6.60
C ALA A 103 -6.01 1.82 5.77
N PHE A 104 -5.72 2.29 4.55
CA PHE A 104 -4.69 1.71 3.70
C PHE A 104 -3.30 1.77 4.34
N SER A 105 -2.94 2.90 4.93
CA SER A 105 -1.62 3.06 5.58
C SER A 105 -1.43 2.06 6.72
N MET A 106 -2.45 1.89 7.56
CA MET A 106 -2.39 0.95 8.69
C MET A 106 -2.41 -0.51 8.22
N PHE A 107 -3.21 -0.82 7.21
CA PHE A 107 -3.27 -2.15 6.62
C PHE A 107 -1.93 -2.53 5.96
N GLU A 108 -1.41 -1.67 5.12
CA GLU A 108 -0.15 -1.89 4.41
C GLU A 108 1.06 -1.95 5.33
N ALA A 109 1.06 -1.22 6.45
CA ALA A 109 2.13 -1.30 7.44
C ALA A 109 2.33 -2.73 7.96
N ALA A 110 1.27 -3.53 8.06
CA ALA A 110 1.37 -4.92 8.47
C ALA A 110 2.10 -5.77 7.43
N TYR A 111 1.84 -5.56 6.14
CA TYR A 111 2.51 -6.25 5.03
C TYR A 111 3.96 -5.78 4.88
N TYR A 112 4.21 -4.48 4.90
CA TYR A 112 5.57 -3.95 4.86
C TYR A 112 6.41 -4.41 6.05
N SER A 113 5.82 -4.50 7.25
CA SER A 113 6.52 -5.06 8.43
C SER A 113 6.99 -6.49 8.19
N GLU A 114 6.18 -7.35 7.55
CA GLU A 114 6.58 -8.71 7.22
C GLU A 114 7.66 -8.77 6.15
N ILE A 115 7.56 -7.95 5.11
CA ILE A 115 8.58 -7.87 4.04
C ILE A 115 9.92 -7.46 4.65
N ILE A 116 9.93 -6.42 5.48
CA ILE A 116 11.16 -5.91 6.12
C ILE A 116 11.75 -6.95 7.06
N ARG A 117 10.92 -7.58 7.91
CA ARG A 117 11.37 -8.64 8.80
C ARG A 117 11.95 -9.83 8.03
N ALA A 118 11.28 -10.28 6.97
CA ALA A 118 11.75 -11.37 6.12
C ALA A 118 13.06 -11.00 5.42
N GLY A 119 13.20 -9.77 4.93
CA GLY A 119 14.44 -9.27 4.32
C GLY A 119 15.62 -9.25 5.28
N LEU A 120 15.40 -8.80 6.53
CA LEU A 120 16.45 -8.86 7.56
C LEU A 120 16.82 -10.31 7.92
N GLN A 121 15.86 -11.21 7.99
CA GLN A 121 16.08 -12.62 8.34
C GLN A 121 16.62 -13.46 7.17
N SER A 122 16.59 -12.98 5.94
CA SER A 122 17.13 -13.69 4.79
C SER A 122 18.66 -13.68 4.76
N ILE A 123 19.31 -12.77 5.51
CA ILE A 123 20.75 -12.67 5.54
C ILE A 123 21.33 -13.78 6.42
N SER A 124 22.26 -14.52 5.86
CA SER A 124 22.91 -15.64 6.55
C SER A 124 23.56 -15.19 7.87
N ARG A 125 23.36 -15.94 8.93
CA ARG A 125 24.00 -15.70 10.24
C ARG A 125 25.54 -15.72 10.14
N GLY A 126 26.09 -16.42 9.16
CA GLY A 126 27.52 -16.42 8.86
C GLY A 126 28.07 -15.04 8.54
N GLN A 127 27.28 -14.15 7.91
CA GLN A 127 27.69 -12.76 7.65
C GLN A 127 27.94 -11.99 8.94
N SER A 128 27.04 -12.11 9.91
CA SER A 128 27.20 -11.48 11.22
C SER A 128 28.39 -12.09 11.99
N SER A 129 28.53 -13.43 11.99
CA SER A 129 29.63 -14.12 12.69
C SER A 129 30.99 -13.74 12.09
N ALA A 130 31.10 -13.67 10.77
CA ALA A 130 32.33 -13.25 10.08
C ALA A 130 32.72 -11.81 10.42
N ALA A 131 31.73 -10.89 10.41
CA ALA A 131 31.95 -9.49 10.80
C ALA A 131 32.48 -9.36 12.23
N LEU A 132 31.88 -10.11 13.17
CA LEU A 132 32.35 -10.12 14.57
C LEU A 132 33.75 -10.72 14.71
N ALA A 133 34.10 -11.76 13.95
CA ALA A 133 35.43 -12.35 13.94
C ALA A 133 36.49 -11.40 13.44
N LEU A 134 36.13 -10.45 12.56
CA LEU A 134 36.98 -9.36 12.08
C LEU A 134 37.06 -8.16 13.05
N GLY A 135 36.49 -8.30 14.28
CA GLY A 135 36.53 -7.26 15.32
C GLY A 135 35.49 -6.17 15.18
N MET A 136 34.51 -6.32 14.29
CA MET A 136 33.40 -5.37 14.19
C MET A 136 32.47 -5.51 15.41
N THR A 137 31.94 -4.37 15.87
CA THR A 137 30.84 -4.36 16.86
C THR A 137 29.54 -4.86 16.19
N HIS A 138 28.57 -5.31 17.00
CA HIS A 138 27.24 -5.69 16.50
C HIS A 138 26.57 -4.57 15.69
N TRP A 139 26.74 -3.32 16.11
CA TRP A 139 26.19 -2.16 15.38
C TRP A 139 26.91 -1.94 14.02
N GLN A 140 28.23 -2.08 13.99
CA GLN A 140 28.99 -1.99 12.72
C GLN A 140 28.59 -3.12 11.78
N SER A 141 28.50 -4.36 12.27
CA SER A 141 28.04 -5.52 11.50
C SER A 141 26.64 -5.26 10.93
N MET A 142 25.70 -4.78 11.75
CA MET A 142 24.35 -4.47 11.31
C MET A 142 24.34 -3.39 10.23
N LYS A 143 25.00 -2.24 10.48
CA LYS A 143 24.96 -1.07 9.59
C LYS A 143 25.72 -1.30 8.28
N LEU A 144 26.89 -1.94 8.34
CA LEU A 144 27.80 -2.01 7.18
C LEU A 144 27.67 -3.29 6.37
N ILE A 145 27.17 -4.38 6.98
CA ILE A 145 27.08 -5.69 6.34
C ILE A 145 25.63 -6.14 6.15
N ILE A 146 24.85 -6.19 7.23
CA ILE A 146 23.49 -6.79 7.20
C ILE A 146 22.50 -5.88 6.49
N LEU A 147 22.35 -4.62 6.93
CA LEU A 147 21.34 -3.71 6.39
C LEU A 147 21.45 -3.47 4.88
N PRO A 148 22.68 -3.23 4.30
CA PRO A 148 22.78 -3.04 2.85
C PRO A 148 22.33 -4.26 2.05
N GLN A 149 22.66 -5.47 2.52
CA GLN A 149 22.25 -6.71 1.87
C GLN A 149 20.75 -6.94 2.01
N ALA A 150 20.21 -6.79 3.24
CA ALA A 150 18.78 -6.91 3.50
C ALA A 150 17.97 -5.89 2.68
N PHE A 151 18.43 -4.64 2.58
CA PHE A 151 17.76 -3.61 1.79
C PHE A 151 17.68 -4.00 0.31
N ARG A 152 18.76 -4.49 -0.27
CA ARG A 152 18.76 -4.98 -1.66
C ARG A 152 17.77 -6.13 -1.86
N ALA A 153 17.67 -7.04 -0.89
CA ALA A 153 16.74 -8.17 -0.96
C ALA A 153 15.28 -7.75 -0.81
N MET A 154 14.96 -6.73 0.02
CA MET A 154 13.59 -6.34 0.29
C MET A 154 13.02 -5.30 -0.68
N VAL A 155 13.85 -4.44 -1.30
CA VAL A 155 13.36 -3.36 -2.20
C VAL A 155 12.46 -3.88 -3.31
N PRO A 156 12.77 -4.94 -4.06
CA PRO A 156 11.88 -5.45 -5.09
C PRO A 156 10.51 -5.90 -4.54
N LEU A 157 10.51 -6.48 -3.32
CA LEU A 157 9.27 -6.92 -2.66
C LEU A 157 8.43 -5.73 -2.19
N LEU A 158 9.07 -4.69 -1.65
CA LEU A 158 8.39 -3.44 -1.26
C LEU A 158 7.73 -2.77 -2.47
N LEU A 159 8.43 -2.71 -3.60
CA LEU A 159 7.90 -2.15 -4.85
C LEU A 159 6.74 -3.00 -5.39
N THR A 160 6.85 -4.33 -5.34
CA THR A 160 5.77 -5.24 -5.75
C THR A 160 4.54 -5.03 -4.86
N GLN A 161 4.72 -4.90 -3.54
CA GLN A 161 3.60 -4.61 -2.63
C GLN A 161 2.95 -3.25 -2.96
N GLY A 162 3.72 -2.24 -3.35
CA GLY A 162 3.18 -0.96 -3.81
C GLY A 162 2.31 -1.08 -5.07
N ILE A 163 2.64 -2.02 -5.98
CA ILE A 163 1.80 -2.31 -7.16
C ILE A 163 0.49 -2.98 -6.73
N VAL A 164 0.55 -3.95 -5.82
CA VAL A 164 -0.65 -4.59 -5.25
C VAL A 164 -1.53 -3.55 -4.57
N LEU A 165 -0.94 -2.69 -3.75
CA LEU A 165 -1.67 -1.59 -3.10
C LEU A 165 -2.36 -0.67 -4.12
N PHE A 166 -1.68 -0.29 -5.22
CA PHE A 166 -2.29 0.51 -6.29
C PHE A 166 -3.53 -0.18 -6.87
N GLN A 167 -3.49 -1.50 -7.09
CA GLN A 167 -4.64 -2.28 -7.56
C GLN A 167 -5.76 -2.32 -6.51
N ASP A 168 -5.41 -2.52 -5.25
CA ASP A 168 -6.33 -2.60 -4.13
C ASP A 168 -7.04 -1.27 -3.84
N THR A 169 -6.49 -0.12 -4.28
CA THR A 169 -7.18 1.16 -4.16
C THR A 169 -8.52 1.18 -4.89
N SER A 170 -8.73 0.34 -5.90
CA SER A 170 -10.04 0.18 -6.55
C SER A 170 -11.16 -0.19 -5.58
N LEU A 171 -10.84 -0.86 -4.45
CA LEU A 171 -11.82 -1.20 -3.40
C LEU A 171 -12.40 0.01 -2.67
N VAL A 172 -11.78 1.19 -2.81
CA VAL A 172 -12.28 2.44 -2.23
C VAL A 172 -13.67 2.84 -2.76
N TYR A 173 -14.07 2.29 -3.92
CA TYR A 173 -15.39 2.52 -4.47
C TYR A 173 -16.53 2.23 -3.47
N VAL A 174 -16.32 1.30 -2.52
CA VAL A 174 -17.31 0.97 -1.47
C VAL A 174 -17.60 2.14 -0.53
N LEU A 175 -16.66 3.10 -0.41
CA LEU A 175 -16.81 4.32 0.38
C LEU A 175 -17.47 5.46 -0.43
N SER A 176 -17.89 5.20 -1.66
CA SER A 176 -18.38 6.21 -2.61
C SER A 176 -17.40 7.38 -2.81
N LEU A 177 -16.11 7.13 -2.65
CA LEU A 177 -15.05 8.08 -2.97
C LEU A 177 -14.81 8.06 -4.48
N ALA A 178 -14.75 9.23 -5.10
CA ALA A 178 -14.58 9.38 -6.55
C ALA A 178 -13.12 9.11 -6.99
N ASP A 179 -12.62 7.89 -6.71
CA ASP A 179 -11.37 7.38 -7.26
C ASP A 179 -11.52 7.05 -8.76
N PHE A 180 -10.47 6.57 -9.38
CA PHE A 180 -10.50 6.24 -10.82
C PHE A 180 -11.57 5.20 -11.18
N PHE A 181 -11.65 4.10 -10.41
CA PHE A 181 -12.62 3.03 -10.67
C PHE A 181 -14.07 3.49 -10.44
N ARG A 182 -14.33 4.18 -9.31
CA ARG A 182 -15.68 4.71 -9.02
C ARG A 182 -16.12 5.74 -10.05
N THR A 183 -15.22 6.60 -10.48
CA THR A 183 -15.50 7.60 -11.52
C THR A 183 -15.88 6.93 -12.84
N ALA A 184 -15.09 5.93 -13.27
CA ALA A 184 -15.40 5.17 -14.48
C ALA A 184 -16.76 4.46 -14.38
N SER A 185 -17.03 3.78 -13.26
CA SER A 185 -18.33 3.11 -13.01
C SER A 185 -19.50 4.09 -13.05
N THR A 186 -19.36 5.27 -12.41
CA THR A 186 -20.44 6.28 -12.39
C THR A 186 -20.72 6.86 -13.77
N ILE A 187 -19.68 7.07 -14.59
CA ILE A 187 -19.83 7.51 -15.99
C ILE A 187 -20.56 6.42 -16.78
N GLY A 188 -20.14 5.18 -16.66
CA GLY A 188 -20.77 4.05 -17.34
C GLY A 188 -22.25 3.88 -16.96
N GLU A 189 -22.60 4.04 -15.67
CA GLU A 189 -23.99 4.03 -15.18
C GLU A 189 -24.80 5.17 -15.79
N ARG A 190 -24.23 6.39 -15.85
CA ARG A 190 -24.91 7.59 -16.41
C ARG A 190 -25.17 7.47 -17.89
N ASP A 191 -24.21 6.97 -18.65
CA ASP A 191 -24.22 6.98 -20.13
C ASP A 191 -24.73 5.66 -20.72
N GLY A 192 -25.04 4.64 -19.87
CA GLY A 192 -25.46 3.32 -20.33
C GLY A 192 -24.31 2.48 -20.91
N THR A 193 -23.06 2.87 -20.70
CA THR A 193 -21.82 2.24 -21.22
C THR A 193 -21.01 1.56 -20.10
N GLN A 194 -21.70 0.89 -19.18
CA GLN A 194 -21.06 0.39 -17.95
C GLN A 194 -20.01 -0.69 -18.24
N VAL A 195 -20.26 -1.57 -19.18
CA VAL A 195 -19.32 -2.65 -19.53
C VAL A 195 -18.04 -2.05 -20.10
N GLU A 196 -18.16 -1.13 -21.03
CA GLU A 196 -17.04 -0.45 -21.67
C GLU A 196 -16.18 0.33 -20.66
N MET A 197 -16.84 1.09 -19.79
CA MET A 197 -16.14 1.90 -18.80
C MET A 197 -15.41 1.05 -17.76
N ILE A 198 -15.99 -0.10 -17.34
CA ILE A 198 -15.31 -1.04 -16.43
C ILE A 198 -14.13 -1.72 -17.15
N LEU A 199 -14.30 -2.15 -18.41
CA LEU A 199 -13.22 -2.71 -19.21
C LEU A 199 -12.08 -1.70 -19.43
N PHE A 200 -12.44 -0.44 -19.73
CA PHE A 200 -11.46 0.63 -19.86
C PHE A 200 -10.70 0.87 -18.55
N ALA A 201 -11.40 0.94 -17.42
CA ALA A 201 -10.75 1.08 -16.13
C ALA A 201 -9.79 -0.09 -15.84
N GLY A 202 -10.24 -1.32 -16.06
CA GLY A 202 -9.40 -2.51 -15.93
C GLY A 202 -8.17 -2.48 -16.82
N PHE A 203 -8.31 -2.00 -18.07
CA PHE A 203 -7.20 -1.84 -19.00
C PHE A 203 -6.18 -0.80 -18.51
N VAL A 204 -6.64 0.33 -17.99
CA VAL A 204 -5.74 1.36 -17.42
C VAL A 204 -4.98 0.83 -16.20
N TYR A 205 -5.67 0.16 -15.25
CA TYR A 205 -5.01 -0.50 -14.12
C TYR A 205 -3.99 -1.54 -14.58
N PHE A 206 -4.33 -2.33 -15.60
CA PHE A 206 -3.43 -3.33 -16.18
C PHE A 206 -2.17 -2.68 -16.77
N VAL A 207 -2.31 -1.65 -17.60
CA VAL A 207 -1.18 -0.98 -18.24
C VAL A 207 -0.23 -0.36 -17.21
N ILE A 208 -0.77 0.34 -16.21
CA ILE A 208 0.03 0.95 -15.15
C ILE A 208 0.75 -0.12 -14.33
N SER A 209 0.03 -1.15 -13.88
CA SER A 209 0.59 -2.24 -13.06
C SER A 209 1.63 -3.07 -13.83
N LEU A 210 1.37 -3.36 -15.11
CA LEU A 210 2.32 -4.09 -15.96
C LEU A 210 3.60 -3.28 -16.16
N SER A 211 3.48 -2.00 -16.49
CA SER A 211 4.62 -1.10 -16.67
C SER A 211 5.48 -1.01 -15.40
N ALA A 212 4.84 -0.86 -14.23
CA ALA A 212 5.52 -0.86 -12.94
C ALA A 212 6.18 -2.22 -12.65
N SER A 213 5.51 -3.34 -12.92
CA SER A 213 6.05 -4.70 -12.73
C SER A 213 7.27 -4.98 -13.61
N LEU A 214 7.25 -4.52 -14.86
CA LEU A 214 8.40 -4.64 -15.76
C LEU A 214 9.59 -3.84 -15.24
N LEU A 215 9.36 -2.63 -14.74
CA LEU A 215 10.40 -1.81 -14.11
C LEU A 215 10.98 -2.49 -12.87
N VAL A 216 10.15 -3.04 -11.98
CA VAL A 216 10.61 -3.78 -10.80
C VAL A 216 11.43 -5.01 -11.20
N SER A 217 11.00 -5.75 -12.21
CA SER A 217 11.72 -6.92 -12.73
C SER A 217 13.10 -6.53 -13.31
N TYR A 218 13.18 -5.41 -14.00
CA TYR A 218 14.46 -4.88 -14.49
C TYR A 218 15.40 -4.48 -13.35
N LEU A 219 14.90 -3.78 -12.34
CA LEU A 219 15.65 -3.41 -11.15
C LEU A 219 16.17 -4.64 -10.39
N LYS A 220 15.33 -5.67 -10.22
CA LYS A 220 15.71 -6.93 -9.57
C LYS A 220 16.89 -7.61 -10.26
N ARG A 221 16.94 -7.62 -11.59
CA ARG A 221 18.05 -8.21 -12.37
C ARG A 221 19.38 -7.46 -12.20
N ARG A 222 19.33 -6.16 -11.87
CA ARG A 222 20.54 -5.35 -11.62
C ARG A 222 21.07 -5.45 -10.20
N THR A 223 20.23 -5.91 -9.26
CA THR A 223 20.59 -6.00 -7.84
C THR A 223 20.93 -7.42 -7.38
N ALA A 224 20.63 -8.42 -8.22
CA ALA A 224 21.02 -9.82 -8.03
C ALA A 224 22.46 -10.05 -8.56
#